data_7795c14a2d88940c7c95728d602d3614
#
_entry.id   7795c14a2d88940c7c95728d602d3614
#
_cell.length_a   1.000
_cell.length_b   1.000
_cell.length_c   1.000
_cell.angle_alpha   90.00
_cell.angle_beta   90.00
_cell.angle_gamma   90.00
#
_symmetry.space_group_name_H-M   'P 1'
#
loop_
_entity.id
_entity.type
_entity.pdbx_description
1 polymer ?
#
loop_
_entity_poly.entity_id
_entity_poly.type
_entity_poly.pdbx_seq_one_letter_code
_entity_poly.pdbx_strand_id
1 'polypeptide(L)'
;MRYIIMGLGRMGVAQTRIARYYGTKVVAGIDCDAEAREFFESEFEVKAYATPSDVPQSLWNAADVVWITVPDRAIAACAQEVAPYASHAMVVHTSGATPYTVLGQCGAMRGSIHPLVNCPKKECSDSSCAEVFRYVLYAIDGEPDAVKRIGWMLSRVRGIPVEVDADKRSLYHAAAVFSSNYPIVLADITQKLLISCGFDDDLARRASCSLLSHAAYAVAKSTPIDALTGPAKRNDLPTIQGHIEALKNFNDGEYVEVYEALLRMAQAMCHR
;
A
#
# COMPACT_ATOMS: atom_id res chain seq x y z
N MET A 1 -0.01 -2.29 24.72
CA MET A 1 -1.25 -2.47 23.93
C MET A 1 -1.34 -3.90 23.44
N ARG A 2 -2.56 -4.37 23.21
CA ARG A 2 -2.87 -5.70 22.66
C ARG A 2 -3.70 -5.53 21.41
N TYR A 3 -3.33 -6.24 20.34
CA TYR A 3 -3.98 -6.16 19.04
C TYR A 3 -4.68 -7.46 18.69
N ILE A 4 -5.83 -7.36 18.03
CA ILE A 4 -6.44 -8.42 17.21
C ILE A 4 -6.30 -7.97 15.75
N ILE A 5 -5.88 -8.90 14.88
CA ILE A 5 -5.70 -8.65 13.46
C ILE A 5 -6.73 -9.46 12.67
N MET A 6 -7.63 -8.78 11.96
CA MET A 6 -8.59 -9.39 11.05
C MET A 6 -8.18 -9.16 9.60
N GLY A 7 -7.91 -10.24 8.89
CA GLY A 7 -7.27 -10.27 7.57
C GLY A 7 -5.77 -10.54 7.70
N LEU A 8 -5.34 -11.78 7.47
CA LEU A 8 -3.96 -12.24 7.61
C LEU A 8 -3.19 -12.26 6.28
N GLY A 9 -3.58 -11.34 5.38
CA GLY A 9 -2.87 -11.02 4.15
C GLY A 9 -1.54 -10.30 4.42
N ARG A 10 -0.93 -9.74 3.36
CA ARG A 10 0.35 -9.01 3.48
C ARG A 10 0.31 -7.91 4.55
N MET A 11 -0.76 -7.10 4.58
CA MET A 11 -0.89 -5.98 5.51
C MET A 11 -1.08 -6.47 6.96
N GLY A 12 -1.90 -7.49 7.20
CA GLY A 12 -2.10 -8.05 8.54
C GLY A 12 -0.81 -8.67 9.10
N VAL A 13 -0.08 -9.41 8.27
CA VAL A 13 1.25 -9.94 8.62
C VAL A 13 2.23 -8.80 8.90
N ALA A 14 2.27 -7.75 8.06
CA ALA A 14 3.14 -6.60 8.29
C ALA A 14 2.83 -5.87 9.61
N GLN A 15 1.55 -5.64 9.91
CA GLN A 15 1.13 -5.04 11.19
C GLN A 15 1.54 -5.91 12.39
N THR A 16 1.45 -7.23 12.26
CA THR A 16 1.90 -8.16 13.31
C THR A 16 3.42 -8.09 13.51
N ARG A 17 4.21 -8.06 12.44
CA ARG A 17 5.67 -7.91 12.51
C ARG A 17 6.09 -6.59 13.15
N ILE A 18 5.45 -5.48 12.73
CA ILE A 18 5.68 -4.16 13.31
C ILE A 18 5.32 -4.16 14.81
N ALA A 19 4.18 -4.71 15.16
CA ALA A 19 3.75 -4.82 16.55
C ALA A 19 4.79 -5.57 17.41
N ARG A 20 5.28 -6.73 16.95
CA ARG A 20 6.32 -7.52 17.63
C ARG A 20 7.62 -6.73 17.78
N TYR A 21 8.10 -6.14 16.68
CA TYR A 21 9.35 -5.37 16.67
C TYR A 21 9.35 -4.23 17.70
N TYR A 22 8.21 -3.54 17.86
CA TYR A 22 8.06 -2.45 18.83
C TYR A 22 7.46 -2.88 20.18
N GLY A 23 7.42 -4.19 20.47
CA GLY A 23 6.99 -4.74 21.76
C GLY A 23 5.49 -4.61 22.04
N THR A 24 4.67 -4.50 21.00
CA THR A 24 3.20 -4.57 21.12
C THR A 24 2.75 -6.02 20.94
N LYS A 25 1.84 -6.49 21.77
CA LYS A 25 1.38 -7.87 21.75
C LYS A 25 0.20 -8.05 20.80
N VAL A 26 0.31 -8.95 19.82
CA VAL A 26 -0.83 -9.47 19.07
C VAL A 26 -1.38 -10.68 19.83
N VAL A 27 -2.69 -10.71 20.09
CA VAL A 27 -3.33 -11.73 20.93
C VAL A 27 -4.19 -12.70 20.14
N ALA A 28 -4.63 -12.33 18.94
CA ALA A 28 -5.36 -13.20 18.03
C ALA A 28 -5.22 -12.71 16.57
N GLY A 29 -5.24 -13.68 15.63
CA GLY A 29 -5.48 -13.46 14.22
C GLY A 29 -6.88 -13.92 13.83
N ILE A 30 -7.48 -13.35 12.77
CA ILE A 30 -8.76 -13.80 12.21
C ILE A 30 -8.65 -13.76 10.69
N ASP A 31 -8.92 -14.87 10.03
CA ASP A 31 -9.03 -14.95 8.57
C ASP A 31 -9.88 -16.16 8.17
N CYS A 32 -10.72 -16.05 7.14
CA CYS A 32 -11.49 -17.18 6.60
C CYS A 32 -10.60 -18.18 5.85
N ASP A 33 -9.45 -17.75 5.30
CA ASP A 33 -8.49 -18.59 4.61
C ASP A 33 -7.67 -19.44 5.58
N ALA A 34 -7.75 -20.76 5.44
CA ALA A 34 -7.04 -21.71 6.29
C ALA A 34 -5.51 -21.61 6.15
N GLU A 35 -5.01 -21.45 4.91
CA GLU A 35 -3.57 -21.34 4.65
C GLU A 35 -2.99 -20.06 5.29
N ALA A 36 -3.75 -18.95 5.24
CA ALA A 36 -3.35 -17.71 5.90
C ALA A 36 -3.28 -17.87 7.41
N ARG A 37 -4.22 -18.62 8.03
CA ARG A 37 -4.21 -18.92 9.47
C ARG A 37 -3.01 -19.81 9.86
N GLU A 38 -2.77 -20.89 9.11
CA GLU A 38 -1.65 -21.80 9.34
C GLU A 38 -0.30 -21.08 9.26
N PHE A 39 -0.11 -20.27 8.22
CA PHE A 39 1.07 -19.41 8.10
C PHE A 39 1.22 -18.49 9.32
N PHE A 40 0.15 -17.83 9.72
CA PHE A 40 0.17 -16.87 10.83
C PHE A 40 0.49 -17.55 12.17
N GLU A 41 -0.12 -18.69 12.45
CA GLU A 41 0.14 -19.46 13.68
C GLU A 41 1.58 -19.98 13.73
N SER A 42 2.09 -20.52 12.62
CA SER A 42 3.46 -21.05 12.56
C SER A 42 4.52 -19.95 12.68
N GLU A 43 4.26 -18.78 12.11
CA GLU A 43 5.23 -17.67 12.07
C GLU A 43 5.26 -16.85 13.36
N PHE A 44 4.10 -16.66 14.00
CA PHE A 44 3.96 -15.74 15.12
C PHE A 44 3.68 -16.41 16.48
N GLU A 45 3.41 -17.71 16.50
CA GLU A 45 2.97 -18.46 17.69
C GLU A 45 1.72 -17.83 18.35
N VAL A 46 0.84 -17.24 17.53
CA VAL A 46 -0.40 -16.59 17.93
C VAL A 46 -1.56 -17.34 17.29
N LYS A 47 -2.55 -17.73 18.09
CA LYS A 47 -3.73 -18.44 17.59
C LYS A 47 -4.51 -17.60 16.58
N ALA A 48 -4.87 -18.23 15.46
CA ALA A 48 -5.74 -17.66 14.45
C ALA A 48 -7.08 -18.40 14.37
N TYR A 49 -8.14 -17.65 14.14
CA TYR A 49 -9.52 -18.11 14.15
C TYR A 49 -10.17 -17.89 12.79
N ALA A 50 -11.17 -18.69 12.45
CA ALA A 50 -11.87 -18.57 11.17
C ALA A 50 -12.81 -17.37 11.14
N THR A 51 -13.48 -17.11 12.26
CA THR A 51 -14.48 -16.02 12.39
C THR A 51 -14.30 -15.27 13.71
N PRO A 52 -14.83 -14.05 13.83
CA PRO A 52 -14.84 -13.30 15.09
C PRO A 52 -15.52 -14.06 16.25
N SER A 53 -16.57 -14.87 15.98
CA SER A 53 -17.28 -15.65 17.00
C SER A 53 -16.44 -16.78 17.61
N ASP A 54 -15.41 -17.26 16.91
CA ASP A 54 -14.55 -18.32 17.41
C ASP A 54 -13.50 -17.80 18.40
N VAL A 55 -13.27 -16.48 18.42
CA VAL A 55 -12.29 -15.85 19.31
C VAL A 55 -12.82 -15.81 20.74
N PRO A 56 -12.10 -16.34 21.73
CA PRO A 56 -12.52 -16.30 23.14
C PRO A 56 -12.83 -14.86 23.62
N GLN A 57 -13.93 -14.68 24.34
CA GLN A 57 -14.35 -13.38 24.86
C GLN A 57 -13.27 -12.70 25.72
N SER A 58 -12.44 -13.48 26.41
CA SER A 58 -11.33 -12.96 27.20
C SER A 58 -10.26 -12.24 26.33
N LEU A 59 -10.06 -12.68 25.09
CA LEU A 59 -9.15 -12.01 24.15
C LEU A 59 -9.76 -10.71 23.62
N TRP A 60 -11.07 -10.70 23.32
CA TRP A 60 -11.79 -9.49 22.97
C TRP A 60 -11.72 -8.46 24.10
N ASN A 61 -12.02 -8.86 25.32
CA ASN A 61 -11.96 -7.99 26.50
C ASN A 61 -10.56 -7.43 26.79
N ALA A 62 -9.52 -8.11 26.31
CA ALA A 62 -8.13 -7.70 26.47
C ALA A 62 -7.62 -6.83 25.33
N ALA A 63 -8.34 -6.75 24.20
CA ALA A 63 -7.88 -6.05 23.02
C ALA A 63 -8.03 -4.52 23.17
N ASP A 64 -6.96 -3.79 22.92
CA ASP A 64 -6.98 -2.32 22.87
C ASP A 64 -7.31 -1.81 21.47
N VAL A 65 -6.89 -2.55 20.42
CA VAL A 65 -7.08 -2.18 19.02
C VAL A 65 -7.40 -3.43 18.20
N VAL A 66 -8.39 -3.31 17.34
CA VAL A 66 -8.71 -4.28 16.29
C VAL A 66 -8.33 -3.69 14.94
N TRP A 67 -7.45 -4.36 14.23
CA TRP A 67 -7.03 -4.00 12.88
C TRP A 67 -7.82 -4.80 11.85
N ILE A 68 -8.53 -4.12 10.97
CA ILE A 68 -9.21 -4.70 9.80
C ILE A 68 -8.30 -4.47 8.59
N THR A 69 -7.61 -5.51 8.15
CA THR A 69 -6.59 -5.51 7.09
C THR A 69 -7.01 -6.38 5.89
N VAL A 70 -8.31 -6.49 5.69
CA VAL A 70 -8.94 -7.20 4.57
C VAL A 70 -9.00 -6.30 3.32
N PRO A 71 -9.30 -6.85 2.12
CA PRO A 71 -9.56 -6.04 0.93
C PRO A 71 -10.70 -5.03 1.16
N ASP A 72 -10.60 -3.85 0.52
CA ASP A 72 -11.50 -2.71 0.74
C ASP A 72 -12.99 -3.09 0.69
N ARG A 73 -13.37 -3.92 -0.28
CA ARG A 73 -14.76 -4.41 -0.45
C ARG A 73 -15.30 -5.24 0.73
N ALA A 74 -14.43 -5.77 1.57
CA ALA A 74 -14.81 -6.62 2.71
C ALA A 74 -14.85 -5.86 4.04
N ILE A 75 -14.32 -4.62 4.12
CA ILE A 75 -14.17 -3.87 5.36
C ILE A 75 -15.53 -3.69 6.07
N ALA A 76 -16.57 -3.29 5.35
CA ALA A 76 -17.89 -3.05 5.94
C ALA A 76 -18.49 -4.31 6.57
N ALA A 77 -18.42 -5.46 5.87
CA ALA A 77 -18.90 -6.73 6.37
C ALA A 77 -18.13 -7.19 7.61
N CYS A 78 -16.77 -7.13 7.53
CA CYS A 78 -15.91 -7.48 8.66
C CYS A 78 -16.17 -6.57 9.88
N ALA A 79 -16.40 -5.28 9.68
CA ALA A 79 -16.75 -4.39 10.78
C ALA A 79 -18.07 -4.77 11.46
N GLN A 80 -19.08 -5.19 10.69
CA GLN A 80 -20.35 -5.69 11.22
C GLN A 80 -20.16 -6.97 12.04
N GLU A 81 -19.32 -7.90 11.56
CA GLU A 81 -19.01 -9.14 12.28
C GLU A 81 -18.25 -8.91 13.58
N VAL A 82 -17.35 -7.93 13.61
CA VAL A 82 -16.51 -7.56 14.77
C VAL A 82 -17.30 -6.75 15.80
N ALA A 83 -18.28 -5.95 15.38
CA ALA A 83 -19.00 -4.99 16.23
C ALA A 83 -19.55 -5.58 17.55
N PRO A 84 -20.15 -6.80 17.59
CA PRO A 84 -20.66 -7.37 18.84
C PRO A 84 -19.57 -7.63 19.90
N TYR A 85 -18.33 -7.77 19.48
CA TYR A 85 -17.22 -8.18 20.36
C TYR A 85 -16.28 -7.03 20.75
N ALA A 86 -16.15 -6.01 19.92
CA ALA A 86 -15.11 -4.98 20.03
C ALA A 86 -15.57 -3.68 20.71
N SER A 87 -16.68 -3.69 21.47
CA SER A 87 -17.37 -2.50 21.98
C SER A 87 -16.48 -1.49 22.74
N HIS A 88 -15.37 -1.93 23.34
CA HIS A 88 -14.44 -1.09 24.10
C HIS A 88 -13.09 -0.84 23.39
N ALA A 89 -12.82 -1.55 22.30
CA ALA A 89 -11.58 -1.40 21.54
C ALA A 89 -11.68 -0.27 20.51
N MET A 90 -10.54 0.30 20.14
CA MET A 90 -10.45 1.10 18.93
C MET A 90 -10.43 0.17 17.72
N VAL A 91 -11.29 0.42 16.72
CA VAL A 91 -11.29 -0.34 15.46
C VAL A 91 -10.74 0.53 14.34
N VAL A 92 -9.76 0.00 13.63
CA VAL A 92 -9.11 0.70 12.51
C VAL A 92 -9.01 -0.19 11.29
N HIS A 93 -9.08 0.39 10.09
CA HIS A 93 -8.76 -0.30 8.85
C HIS A 93 -7.56 0.35 8.13
N THR A 94 -7.03 -0.36 7.13
CA THR A 94 -5.82 0.06 6.40
C THR A 94 -6.06 0.47 4.95
N SER A 95 -7.31 0.65 4.52
CA SER A 95 -7.63 1.11 3.17
C SER A 95 -7.20 2.57 2.94
N GLY A 96 -6.61 2.83 1.79
CA GLY A 96 -6.29 4.18 1.33
C GLY A 96 -7.49 4.91 0.73
N ALA A 97 -8.41 4.20 0.09
CA ALA A 97 -9.55 4.77 -0.62
C ALA A 97 -10.80 4.92 0.26
N THR A 98 -10.97 4.05 1.25
CA THR A 98 -12.18 3.95 2.06
C THR A 98 -12.11 4.87 3.29
N PRO A 99 -13.11 5.71 3.58
CA PRO A 99 -13.15 6.53 4.79
C PRO A 99 -13.46 5.69 6.03
N TYR A 100 -13.07 6.16 7.23
CA TYR A 100 -13.31 5.44 8.48
C TYR A 100 -14.80 5.19 8.77
N THR A 101 -15.68 6.01 8.21
CA THR A 101 -17.14 5.90 8.42
C THR A 101 -17.73 4.56 7.96
N VAL A 102 -17.02 3.83 7.08
CA VAL A 102 -17.42 2.46 6.67
C VAL A 102 -17.51 1.49 7.85
N LEU A 103 -16.79 1.76 8.94
CA LEU A 103 -16.81 0.95 10.16
C LEU A 103 -18.16 1.03 10.92
N GLY A 104 -19.06 1.96 10.55
CA GLY A 104 -20.37 2.11 11.18
C GLY A 104 -20.27 2.39 12.68
N GLN A 105 -20.87 1.54 13.51
CA GLN A 105 -20.85 1.65 14.98
C GLN A 105 -19.89 0.64 15.64
N CYS A 106 -18.90 0.15 14.91
CA CYS A 106 -17.95 -0.84 15.41
C CYS A 106 -16.91 -0.23 16.33
N GLY A 107 -16.83 -0.69 17.57
CA GLY A 107 -15.83 -0.27 18.56
C GLY A 107 -16.15 1.03 19.29
N ALA A 108 -15.35 1.35 20.31
CA ALA A 108 -15.44 2.58 21.10
C ALA A 108 -14.91 3.81 20.36
N MET A 109 -13.95 3.61 19.46
CA MET A 109 -13.33 4.62 18.60
C MET A 109 -13.05 4.02 17.24
N ARG A 110 -13.16 4.82 16.18
CA ARG A 110 -13.01 4.36 14.79
C ARG A 110 -12.05 5.23 14.02
N GLY A 111 -11.20 4.60 13.22
CA GLY A 111 -10.26 5.32 12.37
C GLY A 111 -9.76 4.50 11.20
N SER A 112 -8.99 5.14 10.35
CA SER A 112 -8.23 4.50 9.28
C SER A 112 -6.76 4.90 9.36
N ILE A 113 -5.88 3.98 8.97
CA ILE A 113 -4.43 4.16 9.00
C ILE A 113 -3.85 3.53 7.74
N HIS A 114 -3.60 4.33 6.71
CA HIS A 114 -3.05 3.84 5.45
C HIS A 114 -1.58 4.25 5.30
N PRO A 115 -0.63 3.33 5.40
CA PRO A 115 0.78 3.62 5.14
C PRO A 115 1.02 3.82 3.64
N LEU A 116 1.71 4.92 3.26
CA LEU A 116 2.16 5.17 1.89
C LEU A 116 3.42 4.36 1.60
N VAL A 117 3.26 3.06 1.44
CA VAL A 117 4.35 2.10 1.24
C VAL A 117 3.90 0.92 0.41
N ASN A 118 4.82 0.37 -0.38
CA ASN A 118 4.62 -0.95 -0.97
C ASN A 118 4.82 -2.00 0.13
N CYS A 119 3.72 -2.65 0.54
CA CYS A 119 3.75 -3.63 1.60
C CYS A 119 4.68 -4.82 1.22
N PRO A 120 5.67 -5.16 2.06
CA PRO A 120 6.62 -6.22 1.77
C PRO A 120 5.94 -7.60 1.68
N LYS A 121 6.68 -8.60 1.19
CA LYS A 121 6.22 -10.00 1.20
C LYS A 121 6.06 -10.49 2.63
N LYS A 122 5.21 -11.50 2.83
CA LYS A 122 4.92 -12.08 4.15
C LYS A 122 6.15 -12.68 4.84
N GLU A 123 7.10 -13.16 4.06
CA GLU A 123 8.30 -13.87 4.53
C GLU A 123 9.44 -12.95 4.99
N CYS A 124 9.25 -11.62 4.98
CA CYS A 124 10.26 -10.69 5.50
C CYS A 124 10.42 -10.82 7.03
N SER A 125 11.59 -10.48 7.57
CA SER A 125 11.78 -10.45 9.02
C SER A 125 11.05 -9.27 9.68
N ASP A 126 10.84 -9.35 11.01
CA ASP A 126 10.21 -8.26 11.78
C ASP A 126 11.00 -6.94 11.64
N SER A 127 12.35 -7.02 11.69
CA SER A 127 13.21 -5.85 11.54
C SER A 127 13.16 -5.26 10.14
N SER A 128 13.23 -6.09 9.10
CA SER A 128 13.12 -5.63 7.71
C SER A 128 11.76 -5.00 7.43
N CYS A 129 10.69 -5.60 7.97
CA CYS A 129 9.34 -5.05 7.84
C CYS A 129 9.24 -3.69 8.57
N ALA A 130 9.72 -3.60 9.82
CA ALA A 130 9.69 -2.36 10.59
C ALA A 130 10.49 -1.24 9.91
N GLU A 131 11.61 -1.54 9.26
CA GLU A 131 12.42 -0.56 8.53
C GLU A 131 11.67 0.02 7.33
N VAL A 132 10.94 -0.81 6.56
CA VAL A 132 10.11 -0.37 5.44
C VAL A 132 9.01 0.61 5.88
N PHE A 133 8.46 0.44 7.09
CA PHE A 133 7.38 1.29 7.61
C PHE A 133 7.86 2.48 8.46
N ARG A 134 9.19 2.61 8.68
CA ARG A 134 9.77 3.72 9.44
C ARG A 134 9.87 4.99 8.59
N TYR A 135 9.55 6.14 9.16
CA TYR A 135 9.56 7.45 8.51
C TYR A 135 8.63 7.57 7.29
N VAL A 136 7.70 6.64 7.17
CA VAL A 136 6.68 6.65 6.12
C VAL A 136 5.56 7.61 6.49
N LEU A 137 4.98 8.25 5.49
CA LEU A 137 3.74 9.00 5.63
C LEU A 137 2.56 8.03 5.80
N TYR A 138 1.70 8.32 6.73
CA TYR A 138 0.46 7.57 6.98
C TYR A 138 -0.72 8.51 6.79
N ALA A 139 -1.55 8.25 5.77
CA ALA A 139 -2.84 8.92 5.69
C ALA A 139 -3.76 8.36 6.77
N ILE A 140 -4.23 9.24 7.64
CA ILE A 140 -5.13 8.90 8.72
C ILE A 140 -6.46 9.63 8.57
N ASP A 141 -7.49 9.03 9.16
CA ASP A 141 -8.85 9.57 9.21
C ASP A 141 -9.55 8.93 10.42
N GLY A 142 -10.51 9.59 11.03
CA GLY A 142 -11.17 9.02 12.20
C GLY A 142 -11.93 10.01 13.06
N GLU A 143 -12.52 9.49 14.13
CA GLU A 143 -13.05 10.31 15.21
C GLU A 143 -11.91 11.07 15.91
N PRO A 144 -12.15 12.25 16.48
CA PRO A 144 -11.08 13.09 17.06
C PRO A 144 -10.18 12.36 18.06
N ASP A 145 -10.74 11.52 18.91
CA ASP A 145 -9.95 10.76 19.89
C ASP A 145 -9.24 9.55 19.27
N ALA A 146 -9.80 8.95 18.21
CA ALA A 146 -9.11 7.94 17.42
C ALA A 146 -7.89 8.55 16.71
N VAL A 147 -8.03 9.72 16.07
CA VAL A 147 -6.92 10.42 15.39
C VAL A 147 -5.78 10.72 16.37
N LYS A 148 -6.08 11.23 17.57
CA LYS A 148 -5.06 11.44 18.61
C LYS A 148 -4.35 10.15 19.01
N ARG A 149 -5.11 9.07 19.22
CA ARG A 149 -4.56 7.77 19.59
C ARG A 149 -3.72 7.16 18.46
N ILE A 150 -4.17 7.28 17.22
CA ILE A 150 -3.42 6.88 16.02
C ILE A 150 -2.10 7.66 15.94
N GLY A 151 -2.11 8.98 16.12
CA GLY A 151 -0.90 9.80 16.13
C GLY A 151 0.12 9.32 17.17
N TRP A 152 -0.35 9.01 18.40
CA TRP A 152 0.50 8.43 19.42
C TRP A 152 1.05 7.04 19.03
N MET A 153 0.23 6.16 18.43
CA MET A 153 0.69 4.86 17.95
C MET A 153 1.77 5.00 16.88
N LEU A 154 1.56 5.89 15.92
CA LEU A 154 2.50 6.14 14.82
C LEU A 154 3.82 6.75 15.31
N SER A 155 3.79 7.62 16.34
CA SER A 155 5.02 8.16 16.90
C SER A 155 5.97 7.08 17.44
N ARG A 156 5.43 5.99 17.99
CA ARG A 156 6.21 4.85 18.49
C ARG A 156 6.95 4.09 17.39
N VAL A 157 6.38 4.05 16.19
CA VAL A 157 6.99 3.41 15.01
C VAL A 157 7.69 4.42 14.09
N ARG A 158 7.82 5.68 14.54
CA ARG A 158 8.40 6.79 13.78
C ARG A 158 7.66 7.05 12.45
N GLY A 159 6.37 6.76 12.40
CA GLY A 159 5.50 7.10 11.27
C GLY A 159 5.07 8.57 11.33
N ILE A 160 4.79 9.15 10.18
CA ILE A 160 4.39 10.55 10.02
C ILE A 160 2.91 10.60 9.67
N PRO A 161 1.99 10.95 10.61
CA PRO A 161 0.57 11.03 10.31
C PRO A 161 0.24 12.28 9.48
N VAL A 162 -0.63 12.09 8.49
CA VAL A 162 -1.23 13.16 7.68
C VAL A 162 -2.72 12.91 7.61
N GLU A 163 -3.53 13.84 8.10
CA GLU A 163 -4.99 13.72 8.01
C GLU A 163 -5.45 13.95 6.56
N VAL A 164 -6.31 13.06 6.08
CA VAL A 164 -6.91 13.14 4.75
C VAL A 164 -8.41 13.08 4.88
N ASP A 165 -9.09 14.16 4.47
CA ASP A 165 -10.55 14.26 4.51
C ASP A 165 -11.22 13.09 3.77
N ALA A 166 -12.36 12.65 4.30
CA ALA A 166 -13.10 11.50 3.77
C ALA A 166 -13.46 11.63 2.28
N ASP A 167 -13.84 12.82 1.84
CA ASP A 167 -14.21 13.13 0.45
C ASP A 167 -13.01 13.13 -0.51
N LYS A 168 -11.79 13.27 0.00
CA LYS A 168 -10.54 13.29 -0.78
C LYS A 168 -9.84 11.94 -0.85
N ARG A 169 -10.27 10.93 -0.10
CA ARG A 169 -9.56 9.66 -0.01
C ARG A 169 -9.40 8.93 -1.35
N SER A 170 -10.41 8.94 -2.20
CA SER A 170 -10.29 8.34 -3.54
C SER A 170 -9.23 9.02 -4.40
N LEU A 171 -9.16 10.36 -4.38
CA LEU A 171 -8.12 11.12 -5.09
C LEU A 171 -6.73 10.87 -4.51
N TYR A 172 -6.62 10.88 -3.18
CA TYR A 172 -5.39 10.53 -2.48
C TYR A 172 -4.90 9.14 -2.85
N HIS A 173 -5.79 8.13 -2.84
CA HIS A 173 -5.41 6.77 -3.19
C HIS A 173 -5.00 6.63 -4.66
N ALA A 174 -5.68 7.35 -5.58
CA ALA A 174 -5.26 7.42 -6.97
C ALA A 174 -3.83 7.99 -7.11
N ALA A 175 -3.49 9.04 -6.35
CA ALA A 175 -2.12 9.57 -6.33
C ALA A 175 -1.10 8.53 -5.83
N ALA A 176 -1.44 7.74 -4.81
CA ALA A 176 -0.59 6.65 -4.34
C ALA A 176 -0.40 5.57 -5.42
N VAL A 177 -1.45 5.20 -6.15
CA VAL A 177 -1.39 4.24 -7.27
C VAL A 177 -0.48 4.75 -8.39
N PHE A 178 -0.55 6.03 -8.75
CA PHE A 178 0.35 6.64 -9.74
C PHE A 178 1.82 6.52 -9.36
N SER A 179 2.16 6.60 -8.06
CA SER A 179 3.54 6.57 -7.60
C SER A 179 4.05 5.21 -7.14
N SER A 180 3.17 4.20 -7.04
CA SER A 180 3.53 2.86 -6.56
C SER A 180 3.22 1.75 -7.57
N ASN A 181 1.97 1.60 -7.99
CA ASN A 181 1.54 0.49 -8.84
C ASN A 181 1.91 0.72 -10.31
N TYR A 182 1.65 1.90 -10.86
CA TYR A 182 1.93 2.18 -12.27
C TYR A 182 3.42 2.17 -12.64
N PRO A 183 4.37 2.61 -11.81
CA PRO A 183 5.78 2.38 -12.08
C PRO A 183 6.17 0.91 -12.23
N ILE A 184 5.48 -0.02 -11.52
CA ILE A 184 5.70 -1.46 -11.68
C ILE A 184 5.21 -1.93 -13.05
N VAL A 185 4.06 -1.44 -13.52
CA VAL A 185 3.55 -1.73 -14.88
C VAL A 185 4.52 -1.18 -15.94
N LEU A 186 5.02 0.04 -15.77
CA LEU A 186 6.01 0.62 -16.68
C LEU A 186 7.33 -0.18 -16.69
N ALA A 187 7.75 -0.72 -15.54
CA ALA A 187 8.91 -1.61 -15.47
C ALA A 187 8.70 -2.90 -16.27
N ASP A 188 7.53 -3.52 -16.19
CA ASP A 188 7.16 -4.71 -16.96
C ASP A 188 7.19 -4.44 -18.47
N ILE A 189 6.57 -3.35 -18.91
CA ILE A 189 6.60 -2.91 -20.32
C ILE A 189 8.06 -2.71 -20.77
N THR A 190 8.86 -2.00 -19.98
CA THR A 190 10.28 -1.74 -20.28
C THR A 190 11.07 -3.03 -20.44
N GLN A 191 10.86 -4.02 -19.55
CA GLN A 191 11.54 -5.31 -19.65
C GLN A 191 11.18 -6.05 -20.92
N LYS A 192 9.89 -6.13 -21.28
CA LYS A 192 9.42 -6.78 -22.51
C LYS A 192 10.01 -6.15 -23.78
N LEU A 193 10.06 -4.81 -23.82
CA LEU A 193 10.67 -4.08 -24.94
C LEU A 193 12.18 -4.34 -25.03
N LEU A 194 12.91 -4.35 -23.91
CA LEU A 194 14.35 -4.64 -23.88
C LEU A 194 14.66 -6.09 -24.32
N ILE A 195 13.85 -7.06 -23.90
CA ILE A 195 13.99 -8.46 -24.33
C ILE A 195 13.83 -8.56 -25.85
N SER A 196 12.86 -7.86 -26.44
CA SER A 196 12.70 -7.83 -27.89
C SER A 196 13.86 -7.14 -28.64
N CYS A 197 14.63 -6.31 -27.93
CA CYS A 197 15.87 -5.73 -28.44
C CYS A 197 17.10 -6.63 -28.26
N GLY A 198 16.94 -7.88 -27.77
CA GLY A 198 18.01 -8.86 -27.61
C GLY A 198 18.67 -8.89 -26.22
N PHE A 199 18.11 -8.21 -25.23
CA PHE A 199 18.57 -8.35 -23.84
C PHE A 199 18.05 -9.68 -23.29
N ASP A 200 18.87 -10.37 -22.48
CA ASP A 200 18.36 -11.48 -21.67
C ASP A 200 17.50 -10.95 -20.49
N ASP A 201 16.74 -11.86 -19.87
CA ASP A 201 15.77 -11.52 -18.80
C ASP A 201 16.42 -10.80 -17.61
N ASP A 202 17.63 -11.20 -17.20
CA ASP A 202 18.33 -10.58 -16.06
C ASP A 202 18.84 -9.18 -16.40
N LEU A 203 19.42 -8.99 -17.57
CA LEU A 203 19.86 -7.67 -18.06
C LEU A 203 18.67 -6.72 -18.26
N ALA A 204 17.57 -7.19 -18.85
CA ALA A 204 16.37 -6.39 -19.05
C ALA A 204 15.78 -5.93 -17.70
N ARG A 205 15.67 -6.84 -16.72
CA ARG A 205 15.23 -6.54 -15.36
C ARG A 205 16.14 -5.51 -14.67
N ARG A 206 17.45 -5.71 -14.73
CA ARG A 206 18.44 -4.79 -14.12
C ARG A 206 18.41 -3.41 -14.76
N ALA A 207 18.32 -3.32 -16.08
CA ALA A 207 18.24 -2.06 -16.81
C ALA A 207 16.96 -1.29 -16.46
N SER A 208 15.80 -1.97 -16.46
CA SER A 208 14.52 -1.39 -16.08
C SER A 208 14.54 -0.85 -14.64
N CYS A 209 15.00 -1.65 -13.67
CA CYS A 209 15.12 -1.23 -12.27
C CYS A 209 16.07 -0.04 -12.10
N SER A 210 17.20 -0.03 -12.81
CA SER A 210 18.16 1.07 -12.77
C SER A 210 17.56 2.38 -13.29
N LEU A 211 16.89 2.34 -14.45
CA LEU A 211 16.24 3.53 -15.03
C LEU A 211 15.15 4.09 -14.11
N LEU A 212 14.31 3.22 -13.54
CA LEU A 212 13.26 3.63 -12.61
C LEU A 212 13.83 4.28 -11.33
N SER A 213 14.90 3.69 -10.78
CA SER A 213 15.58 4.21 -9.59
C SER A 213 16.21 5.56 -9.85
N HIS A 214 16.84 5.76 -11.02
CA HIS A 214 17.41 7.05 -11.42
C HIS A 214 16.32 8.10 -11.61
N ALA A 215 15.18 7.77 -12.20
CA ALA A 215 14.05 8.70 -12.35
C ALA A 215 13.50 9.11 -10.99
N ALA A 216 13.27 8.15 -10.07
CA ALA A 216 12.83 8.44 -8.71
C ALA A 216 13.81 9.31 -7.95
N TYR A 217 15.12 9.04 -8.07
CA TYR A 217 16.16 9.84 -7.44
C TYR A 217 16.20 11.27 -8.00
N ALA A 218 16.07 11.45 -9.31
CA ALA A 218 16.06 12.78 -9.94
C ALA A 218 14.87 13.62 -9.43
N VAL A 219 13.66 13.03 -9.35
CA VAL A 219 12.47 13.71 -8.80
C VAL A 219 12.65 14.03 -7.31
N ALA A 220 13.32 13.17 -6.53
CA ALA A 220 13.60 13.45 -5.12
C ALA A 220 14.58 14.61 -4.90
N LYS A 221 15.38 14.98 -5.89
CA LYS A 221 16.40 16.06 -5.83
C LYS A 221 15.98 17.37 -6.49
N SER A 222 14.91 17.34 -7.31
CA SER A 222 14.46 18.50 -8.06
C SER A 222 12.94 18.47 -8.25
N THR A 223 12.40 19.36 -9.07
CA THR A 223 11.00 19.29 -9.47
C THR A 223 10.80 18.26 -10.59
N PRO A 224 9.58 17.71 -10.77
CA PRO A 224 9.30 16.79 -11.88
C PRO A 224 9.63 17.38 -13.27
N ILE A 225 9.42 18.69 -13.48
CA ILE A 225 9.73 19.34 -14.74
C ILE A 225 11.24 19.46 -14.98
N ASP A 226 12.04 19.68 -13.93
CA ASP A 226 13.50 19.74 -14.03
C ASP A 226 14.09 18.34 -14.25
N ALA A 227 13.53 17.32 -13.59
CA ALA A 227 13.94 15.93 -13.73
C ALA A 227 13.59 15.35 -15.12
N LEU A 228 12.56 15.89 -15.79
CA LEU A 228 12.15 15.43 -17.12
C LEU A 228 13.25 15.68 -18.15
N THR A 229 13.58 14.66 -18.92
CA THR A 229 14.58 14.70 -20.02
C THR A 229 14.00 14.01 -21.27
N GLY A 230 14.82 13.82 -22.29
CA GLY A 230 14.44 13.02 -23.47
C GLY A 230 13.71 13.80 -24.57
N PRO A 231 13.16 13.06 -25.57
CA PRO A 231 12.60 13.66 -26.79
C PRO A 231 11.36 14.50 -26.54
N ALA A 232 10.51 14.15 -25.56
CA ALA A 232 9.34 14.92 -25.21
C ALA A 232 9.71 16.35 -24.75
N LYS A 233 10.73 16.48 -23.87
CA LYS A 233 11.20 17.79 -23.38
C LYS A 233 11.82 18.65 -24.48
N ARG A 234 12.53 18.02 -25.43
CA ARG A 234 13.20 18.72 -26.54
C ARG A 234 12.31 18.92 -27.76
N ASN A 235 11.06 18.45 -27.72
CA ASN A 235 10.13 18.41 -28.85
C ASN A 235 10.73 17.74 -30.11
N ASP A 236 11.43 16.63 -29.91
CA ASP A 236 12.12 15.87 -30.97
C ASP A 236 11.11 14.96 -31.70
N LEU A 237 10.36 15.56 -32.60
CA LEU A 237 9.28 14.88 -33.32
C LEU A 237 9.75 13.66 -34.15
N PRO A 238 10.91 13.69 -34.87
CA PRO A 238 11.37 12.50 -35.58
C PRO A 238 11.63 11.31 -34.67
N THR A 239 12.26 11.51 -33.52
CA THR A 239 12.52 10.45 -32.55
C THR A 239 11.19 9.91 -31.97
N ILE A 240 10.26 10.79 -31.63
CA ILE A 240 8.92 10.40 -31.11
C ILE A 240 8.18 9.56 -32.16
N GLN A 241 8.17 9.97 -33.42
CA GLN A 241 7.49 9.23 -34.49
C GLN A 241 8.13 7.85 -34.70
N GLY A 242 9.46 7.75 -34.62
CA GLY A 242 10.18 6.48 -34.67
C GLY A 242 9.79 5.53 -33.55
N HIS A 243 9.62 6.05 -32.32
CA HIS A 243 9.14 5.24 -31.19
C HIS A 243 7.71 4.72 -31.41
N ILE A 244 6.80 5.57 -31.88
CA ILE A 244 5.41 5.17 -32.14
C ILE A 244 5.35 4.10 -33.22
N GLU A 245 6.13 4.25 -34.30
CA GLU A 245 6.17 3.26 -35.37
C GLU A 245 6.75 1.92 -34.92
N ALA A 246 7.81 1.94 -34.11
CA ALA A 246 8.37 0.73 -33.50
C ALA A 246 7.35 0.03 -32.57
N LEU A 247 6.63 0.79 -31.76
CA LEU A 247 5.60 0.25 -30.86
C LEU A 247 4.40 -0.32 -31.61
N LYS A 248 3.99 0.26 -32.74
CA LYS A 248 2.92 -0.29 -33.59
C LYS A 248 3.28 -1.67 -34.15
N ASN A 249 4.56 -1.91 -34.42
CA ASN A 249 5.05 -3.18 -34.94
C ASN A 249 5.38 -4.20 -33.81
N PHE A 250 5.26 -3.79 -32.55
CA PHE A 250 5.49 -4.64 -31.39
C PHE A 250 4.15 -5.08 -30.79
N ASN A 251 3.91 -6.41 -30.72
CA ASN A 251 2.76 -7.01 -30.03
C ASN A 251 1.41 -6.32 -30.38
N ASP A 252 1.12 -6.20 -31.68
CA ASP A 252 -0.10 -5.59 -32.22
C ASP A 252 -0.37 -4.14 -31.71
N GLY A 253 0.68 -3.44 -31.33
CA GLY A 253 0.58 -2.05 -30.86
C GLY A 253 0.06 -1.86 -29.44
N GLU A 254 0.07 -2.91 -28.60
CA GLU A 254 -0.46 -2.94 -27.23
C GLU A 254 -0.04 -1.72 -26.38
N TYR A 255 1.19 -1.20 -26.59
CA TYR A 255 1.72 -0.11 -25.76
C TYR A 255 1.66 1.28 -26.37
N VAL A 256 1.10 1.42 -27.58
CA VAL A 256 1.02 2.73 -28.27
C VAL A 256 0.17 3.71 -27.48
N GLU A 257 -1.01 3.30 -27.02
CA GLU A 257 -1.94 4.18 -26.31
C GLU A 257 -1.34 4.73 -25.01
N VAL A 258 -0.71 3.87 -24.20
CA VAL A 258 -0.06 4.30 -22.96
C VAL A 258 1.12 5.22 -23.24
N TYR A 259 1.92 4.94 -24.28
CA TYR A 259 3.03 5.80 -24.68
C TYR A 259 2.55 7.20 -25.07
N GLU A 260 1.54 7.29 -25.94
CA GLU A 260 0.97 8.56 -26.38
C GLU A 260 0.30 9.34 -25.25
N ALA A 261 -0.38 8.66 -24.30
CA ALA A 261 -0.97 9.32 -23.14
C ALA A 261 0.11 9.98 -22.27
N LEU A 262 1.19 9.25 -21.96
CA LEU A 262 2.31 9.78 -21.18
C LEU A 262 3.07 10.87 -21.93
N LEU A 263 3.23 10.73 -23.25
CA LEU A 263 3.86 11.75 -24.11
C LEU A 263 3.10 13.07 -24.04
N ARG A 264 1.78 13.04 -24.21
CA ARG A 264 0.92 14.25 -24.08
C ARG A 264 1.07 14.93 -22.72
N MET A 265 1.13 14.13 -21.63
CA MET A 265 1.34 14.65 -20.28
C MET A 265 2.73 15.27 -20.12
N ALA A 266 3.78 14.64 -20.63
CA ALA A 266 5.14 15.13 -20.58
C ALA A 266 5.31 16.46 -21.36
N GLN A 267 4.72 16.56 -22.55
CA GLN A 267 4.68 17.80 -23.34
C GLN A 267 3.92 18.92 -22.62
N ALA A 268 2.77 18.61 -22.03
CA ALA A 268 2.00 19.59 -21.25
C ALA A 268 2.76 20.13 -20.03
N MET A 269 3.61 19.30 -19.39
CA MET A 269 4.50 19.76 -18.31
C MET A 269 5.51 20.80 -18.79
N CYS A 270 6.00 20.70 -20.03
CA CYS A 270 6.98 21.62 -20.58
C CYS A 270 6.41 23.01 -20.93
N HIS A 271 5.10 23.14 -20.99
CA HIS A 271 4.38 24.39 -21.33
C HIS A 271 3.75 25.08 -20.11
N ARG A 272 3.98 24.57 -18.92
CA ARG A 272 3.58 25.20 -17.63
C ARG A 272 4.69 26.07 -17.08
#